data_01409efd1a8f2d7b1e4cb613627bd34e
#
_entry.id   01409efd1a8f2d7b1e4cb613627bd34e
#
_cell.length_a   1.000
_cell.length_b   1.000
_cell.length_c   1.000
_cell.angle_alpha   90.00
_cell.angle_beta   90.00
_cell.angle_gamma   90.00
#
_symmetry.space_group_name_H-M   'P 1'
#
loop_
_entity.id
_entity.type
_entity.pdbx_description
1 polymer ?
#
loop_
_entity_poly.entity_id
_entity_poly.type
_entity_poly.pdbx_seq_one_letter_code
_entity_poly.pdbx_strand_id
1 'polypeptide(L)'
;LHRIEDMGSDEEFEQTRNRLFDDMRDELLKIVRIDALAVDAQLLAIILADTPVDACLGDLMKLETSTADYLQQSVPGFDMEAPHYWANNVLADGVTAADLTVSEPALIGWLHTLEAISQLCMASARYRAAANYSRRVLKTEGYPTRAAGTVLLALARLEDQDGFFALAHQLEEQVGADALENSPWYLLARTI
;
A
#
# COMPACT_ATOMS: atom_id res chain seq x y z
N LEU A 1 14.08 2.66 19.21
CA LEU A 1 13.28 1.74 20.07
C LEU A 1 13.69 1.84 21.55
N HIS A 2 14.98 1.90 21.90
CA HIS A 2 15.43 2.04 23.29
C HIS A 2 15.02 3.34 24.01
N ARG A 3 14.60 4.38 23.30
CA ARG A 3 14.13 5.65 23.90
C ARG A 3 12.70 5.59 24.45
N ILE A 4 11.93 4.57 24.11
CA ILE A 4 10.51 4.44 24.47
C ILE A 4 10.33 3.68 25.78
N GLU A 5 11.27 2.81 26.16
CA GLU A 5 11.20 1.95 27.36
C GLU A 5 11.46 2.68 28.70
N ASP A 6 11.99 3.91 28.65
CA ASP A 6 12.42 4.67 29.86
C ASP A 6 11.39 5.74 30.31
N MET A 7 10.15 5.68 29.83
CA MET A 7 9.18 6.77 30.01
C MET A 7 8.20 6.49 31.15
N GLY A 8 8.22 7.36 32.13
CA GLY A 8 7.61 7.16 33.45
C GLY A 8 6.09 7.34 33.56
N SER A 9 5.38 7.86 32.55
CA SER A 9 3.92 7.98 32.55
C SER A 9 3.33 7.93 31.14
N ASP A 10 2.08 7.50 31.01
CA ASP A 10 1.37 7.47 29.73
C ASP A 10 1.33 8.84 29.05
N GLU A 11 1.22 9.93 29.82
CA GLU A 11 1.19 11.30 29.29
C GLU A 11 2.56 11.76 28.75
N GLU A 12 3.65 11.44 29.44
CA GLU A 12 5.02 11.72 28.97
C GLU A 12 5.33 10.92 27.70
N PHE A 13 4.85 9.66 27.64
CA PHE A 13 4.95 8.83 26.45
C PHE A 13 4.24 9.48 25.28
N GLU A 14 2.98 9.87 25.42
CA GLU A 14 2.19 10.50 24.37
C GLU A 14 2.82 11.83 23.88
N GLN A 15 3.28 12.67 24.78
CA GLN A 15 3.93 13.94 24.43
C GLN A 15 5.23 13.72 23.67
N THR A 16 6.04 12.74 24.09
CA THR A 16 7.31 12.45 23.40
C THR A 16 7.09 11.78 22.07
N ARG A 17 6.09 10.89 21.96
CA ARG A 17 5.69 10.28 20.71
C ARG A 17 5.22 11.36 19.70
N ASN A 18 4.36 12.25 20.11
CA ASN A 18 3.83 13.31 19.24
C ASN A 18 4.96 14.23 18.75
N ARG A 19 5.85 14.65 19.66
CA ARG A 19 7.02 15.46 19.28
C ARG A 19 7.92 14.71 18.27
N LEU A 20 8.16 13.41 18.50
CA LEU A 20 8.94 12.61 17.56
C LEU A 20 8.29 12.52 16.18
N PHE A 21 6.97 12.37 16.12
CA PHE A 21 6.24 12.34 14.85
C PHE A 21 6.28 13.68 14.12
N ASP A 22 6.15 14.80 14.86
CA ASP A 22 6.29 16.15 14.30
C ASP A 22 7.70 16.37 13.74
N ASP A 23 8.74 16.03 14.49
CA ASP A 23 10.13 16.13 14.04
C ASP A 23 10.40 15.27 12.79
N MET A 24 9.89 14.03 12.77
CA MET A 24 10.02 13.14 11.61
C MET A 24 9.28 13.71 10.39
N ARG A 25 8.08 14.21 10.58
CA ARG A 25 7.29 14.82 9.52
C ARG A 25 7.99 16.05 8.92
N ASP A 26 8.59 16.89 9.75
CA ASP A 26 9.34 18.07 9.29
C ASP A 26 10.56 17.68 8.44
N GLU A 27 11.28 16.61 8.80
CA GLU A 27 12.38 16.09 7.99
C GLU A 27 11.89 15.54 6.63
N LEU A 28 10.77 14.79 6.63
CA LEU A 28 10.17 14.29 5.39
C LEU A 28 9.73 15.45 4.47
N LEU A 29 9.13 16.50 5.02
CA LEU A 29 8.74 17.67 4.26
C LEU A 29 9.94 18.46 3.68
N LYS A 30 11.13 18.39 4.29
CA LYS A 30 12.37 18.89 3.68
C LYS A 30 12.77 18.10 2.45
N ILE A 31 12.65 16.77 2.51
CA ILE A 31 12.90 15.90 1.34
C ILE A 31 11.94 16.24 0.20
N VAL A 32 10.64 16.35 0.49
CA VAL A 32 9.62 16.71 -0.50
C VAL A 32 9.86 18.06 -1.17
N ARG A 33 10.42 19.04 -0.43
CA ARG A 33 10.78 20.34 -1.02
C ARG A 33 11.96 20.26 -2.00
N ILE A 34 12.85 19.29 -1.81
CA ILE A 34 14.00 19.05 -2.70
C ILE A 34 13.58 18.22 -3.91
N ASP A 35 12.76 17.19 -3.68
CA ASP A 35 12.26 16.28 -4.69
C ASP A 35 10.76 16.07 -4.52
N ALA A 36 9.97 16.68 -5.40
CA ALA A 36 8.52 16.53 -5.43
C ALA A 36 8.05 15.13 -5.85
N LEU A 37 8.95 14.27 -6.37
CA LEU A 37 8.68 12.88 -6.73
C LEU A 37 9.11 11.89 -5.63
N ALA A 38 9.58 12.37 -4.50
CA ALA A 38 9.80 11.55 -3.31
C ALA A 38 8.44 11.14 -2.68
N VAL A 39 7.70 10.27 -3.40
CA VAL A 39 6.32 9.88 -3.07
C VAL A 39 6.23 9.23 -1.69
N ASP A 40 7.17 8.36 -1.33
CA ASP A 40 7.20 7.74 -0.01
C ASP A 40 7.39 8.76 1.12
N ALA A 41 8.16 9.82 0.89
CA ALA A 41 8.31 10.89 1.88
C ALA A 41 7.01 11.67 2.05
N GLN A 42 6.26 11.93 0.95
CA GLN A 42 4.94 12.56 1.01
C GLN A 42 3.93 11.66 1.73
N LEU A 43 3.89 10.38 1.37
CA LEU A 43 3.04 9.35 1.99
C LEU A 43 3.24 9.33 3.52
N LEU A 44 4.48 9.20 3.96
CA LEU A 44 4.80 9.15 5.38
C LEU A 44 4.48 10.48 6.09
N ALA A 45 4.72 11.63 5.46
CA ALA A 45 4.37 12.93 6.02
C ALA A 45 2.85 13.10 6.19
N ILE A 46 2.03 12.53 5.30
CA ILE A 46 0.57 12.50 5.43
C ILE A 46 0.14 11.59 6.59
N ILE A 47 0.72 10.39 6.69
CA ILE A 47 0.38 9.42 7.75
C ILE A 47 0.77 9.94 9.14
N LEU A 48 1.91 10.63 9.26
CA LEU A 48 2.38 11.20 10.52
C LEU A 48 1.67 12.48 10.92
N ALA A 49 0.83 13.05 10.05
CA ALA A 49 0.01 14.20 10.41
C ALA A 49 -1.10 13.79 11.38
N ASP A 50 -1.26 14.55 12.46
CA ASP A 50 -2.38 14.35 13.40
C ASP A 50 -3.68 14.90 12.79
N THR A 51 -4.23 14.16 11.83
CA THR A 51 -5.45 14.54 11.10
C THR A 51 -6.52 13.45 11.21
N PRO A 52 -7.80 13.81 11.16
CA PRO A 52 -8.87 12.82 11.10
C PRO A 52 -8.72 11.88 9.92
N VAL A 53 -9.15 10.61 10.07
CA VAL A 53 -9.05 9.54 9.06
C VAL A 53 -9.55 9.99 7.68
N ASP A 54 -10.66 10.74 7.61
CA ASP A 54 -11.21 11.21 6.34
C ASP A 54 -10.32 12.24 5.64
N ALA A 55 -9.68 13.11 6.40
CA ALA A 55 -8.73 14.07 5.86
C ALA A 55 -7.45 13.36 5.37
N CYS A 56 -6.93 12.43 6.17
CA CYS A 56 -5.78 11.60 5.80
C CYS A 56 -6.07 10.82 4.50
N LEU A 57 -7.21 10.14 4.41
CA LEU A 57 -7.63 9.44 3.18
C LEU A 57 -7.73 10.40 2.00
N GLY A 58 -8.31 11.57 2.19
CA GLY A 58 -8.42 12.59 1.13
C GLY A 58 -7.06 13.03 0.60
N ASP A 59 -6.07 13.20 1.48
CA ASP A 59 -4.72 13.59 1.08
C ASP A 59 -3.94 12.45 0.43
N LEU A 60 -4.09 11.21 0.93
CA LEU A 60 -3.53 10.01 0.28
C LEU A 60 -4.12 9.80 -1.13
N MET A 61 -5.42 10.01 -1.33
CA MET A 61 -6.06 9.89 -2.64
C MET A 61 -5.56 10.98 -3.61
N LYS A 62 -5.31 12.20 -3.14
CA LYS A 62 -4.69 13.25 -3.96
C LYS A 62 -3.26 12.87 -4.37
N LEU A 63 -2.47 12.35 -3.43
CA LEU A 63 -1.12 11.88 -3.70
C LEU A 63 -1.14 10.74 -4.72
N GLU A 64 -2.02 9.75 -4.56
CA GLU A 64 -2.21 8.65 -5.49
C GLU A 64 -2.52 9.16 -6.91
N THR A 65 -3.51 10.04 -7.04
CA THR A 65 -3.93 10.57 -8.34
C THR A 65 -2.81 11.37 -9.01
N SER A 66 -2.15 12.27 -8.27
CA SER A 66 -1.06 13.08 -8.84
C SER A 66 0.15 12.24 -9.26
N THR A 67 0.44 11.18 -8.51
CA THR A 67 1.53 10.25 -8.85
C THR A 67 1.16 9.40 -10.08
N ALA A 68 -0.07 8.91 -10.15
CA ALA A 68 -0.57 8.16 -11.30
C ALA A 68 -0.55 9.01 -12.59
N ASP A 69 -0.97 10.27 -12.51
CA ASP A 69 -0.91 11.22 -13.63
C ASP A 69 0.54 11.45 -14.11
N TYR A 70 1.48 11.60 -13.16
CA TYR A 70 2.91 11.69 -13.49
C TYR A 70 3.41 10.43 -14.20
N LEU A 71 3.11 9.24 -13.65
CA LEU A 71 3.53 7.96 -14.21
C LEU A 71 2.97 7.75 -15.62
N GLN A 72 1.70 8.07 -15.84
CA GLN A 72 1.08 7.99 -17.16
C GLN A 72 1.74 8.90 -18.21
N GLN A 73 2.20 10.07 -17.79
CA GLN A 73 2.83 11.04 -18.69
C GLN A 73 4.31 10.77 -18.93
N SER A 74 5.00 10.20 -17.94
CA SER A 74 6.46 10.15 -17.90
C SER A 74 7.02 8.75 -18.07
N VAL A 75 6.24 7.70 -17.78
CA VAL A 75 6.71 6.30 -17.81
C VAL A 75 6.07 5.56 -18.98
N PRO A 76 6.86 5.21 -20.03
CA PRO A 76 6.32 4.50 -21.20
C PRO A 76 5.71 3.16 -20.83
N GLY A 77 4.49 2.89 -21.30
CA GLY A 77 3.79 1.63 -21.06
C GLY A 77 3.12 1.51 -19.70
N PHE A 78 3.17 2.54 -18.86
CA PHE A 78 2.43 2.53 -17.60
C PHE A 78 0.92 2.60 -17.88
N ASP A 79 0.17 1.66 -17.28
CA ASP A 79 -1.29 1.61 -17.32
C ASP A 79 -1.81 1.21 -15.93
N MET A 80 -2.62 2.08 -15.32
CA MET A 80 -3.20 1.86 -13.99
C MET A 80 -4.17 0.67 -13.95
N GLU A 81 -4.83 0.37 -15.05
CA GLU A 81 -5.89 -0.64 -15.14
C GLU A 81 -5.38 -2.00 -15.62
N ALA A 82 -4.26 -2.02 -16.33
CA ALA A 82 -3.62 -3.25 -16.76
C ALA A 82 -2.68 -3.82 -15.67
N PRO A 83 -2.32 -5.12 -15.75
CA PRO A 83 -1.17 -5.64 -15.02
C PRO A 83 0.03 -4.75 -15.28
N HIS A 84 0.81 -4.48 -14.25
CA HIS A 84 1.95 -3.58 -14.38
C HIS A 84 2.90 -4.03 -15.46
N TYR A 85 3.45 -3.07 -16.19
CA TYR A 85 4.22 -3.33 -17.39
C TYR A 85 5.49 -4.16 -17.16
N TRP A 86 6.05 -4.19 -15.95
CA TRP A 86 7.15 -5.11 -15.63
C TRP A 86 6.71 -6.57 -15.48
N ALA A 87 5.42 -6.83 -15.28
CA ALA A 87 4.86 -8.16 -15.21
C ALA A 87 4.53 -8.75 -16.59
N ASN A 88 4.37 -7.92 -17.62
CA ASN A 88 3.78 -8.26 -18.91
C ASN A 88 4.75 -8.20 -20.09
N ASN A 89 6.01 -8.46 -19.92
CA ASN A 89 7.00 -8.44 -21.02
C ASN A 89 7.08 -7.08 -21.76
N VAL A 90 6.59 -6.01 -21.17
CA VAL A 90 6.72 -4.66 -21.72
C VAL A 90 8.10 -4.07 -21.43
N LEU A 91 8.84 -4.69 -20.49
CA LEU A 91 10.23 -4.35 -20.23
C LEU A 91 11.10 -4.74 -21.41
N ALA A 92 12.03 -3.88 -21.76
CA ALA A 92 13.03 -4.20 -22.76
C ALA A 92 13.84 -5.45 -22.36
N ASP A 93 14.32 -6.20 -23.35
CA ASP A 93 15.15 -7.39 -23.10
C ASP A 93 16.31 -7.07 -22.15
N GLY A 94 16.42 -7.84 -21.07
CA GLY A 94 17.46 -7.68 -20.05
C GLY A 94 17.16 -6.70 -18.92
N VAL A 95 16.01 -6.01 -18.94
CA VAL A 95 15.54 -5.15 -17.83
C VAL A 95 14.67 -5.97 -16.89
N THR A 96 14.93 -5.89 -15.60
CA THR A 96 14.12 -6.56 -14.56
C THR A 96 13.19 -5.58 -13.85
N ALA A 97 12.19 -6.09 -13.14
CA ALA A 97 11.34 -5.27 -12.28
C ALA A 97 12.14 -4.52 -11.20
N ALA A 98 13.22 -5.12 -10.70
CA ALA A 98 14.13 -4.49 -9.75
C ALA A 98 14.85 -3.29 -10.37
N ASP A 99 15.34 -3.42 -11.63
CA ASP A 99 15.97 -2.31 -12.34
C ASP A 99 15.01 -1.15 -12.55
N LEU A 100 13.74 -1.45 -12.83
CA LEU A 100 12.72 -0.45 -13.02
C LEU A 100 12.40 0.33 -11.74
N THR A 101 12.25 -0.36 -10.62
CA THR A 101 11.98 0.30 -9.32
C THR A 101 13.13 1.19 -8.87
N VAL A 102 14.36 0.88 -9.29
CA VAL A 102 15.52 1.75 -9.06
C VAL A 102 15.51 2.96 -10.00
N SER A 103 15.10 2.78 -11.26
CA SER A 103 15.04 3.85 -12.25
C SER A 103 13.84 4.77 -12.11
N GLU A 104 12.74 4.29 -11.53
CA GLU A 104 11.49 5.04 -11.35
C GLU A 104 10.93 4.88 -9.92
N PRO A 105 11.52 5.55 -8.92
CA PRO A 105 11.08 5.44 -7.52
C PRO A 105 9.61 5.84 -7.28
N ALA A 106 9.06 6.74 -8.11
CA ALA A 106 7.66 7.15 -8.01
C ALA A 106 6.68 5.99 -8.23
N LEU A 107 7.09 4.97 -8.98
CA LEU A 107 6.27 3.78 -9.23
C LEU A 107 6.07 2.95 -7.96
N ILE A 108 7.13 2.70 -7.20
CA ILE A 108 7.02 1.97 -5.94
C ILE A 108 6.27 2.81 -4.89
N GLY A 109 6.52 4.11 -4.85
CA GLY A 109 5.79 5.03 -3.97
C GLY A 109 4.29 5.08 -4.28
N TRP A 110 3.90 5.00 -5.56
CA TRP A 110 2.49 4.88 -5.94
C TRP A 110 1.86 3.58 -5.41
N LEU A 111 2.55 2.43 -5.51
CA LEU A 111 2.07 1.16 -4.96
C LEU A 111 1.95 1.21 -3.44
N HIS A 112 2.92 1.78 -2.74
CA HIS A 112 2.85 1.99 -1.30
C HIS A 112 1.67 2.90 -0.91
N THR A 113 1.37 3.92 -1.72
CA THR A 113 0.22 4.80 -1.49
C THR A 113 -1.11 4.04 -1.65
N LEU A 114 -1.26 3.21 -2.68
CA LEU A 114 -2.43 2.34 -2.85
C LEU A 114 -2.61 1.39 -1.66
N GLU A 115 -1.52 0.80 -1.19
CA GLU A 115 -1.54 -0.10 -0.03
C GLU A 115 -1.93 0.65 1.25
N ALA A 116 -1.38 1.83 1.48
CA ALA A 116 -1.71 2.67 2.63
C ALA A 116 -3.20 3.07 2.65
N ILE A 117 -3.75 3.50 1.51
CA ILE A 117 -5.17 3.79 1.37
C ILE A 117 -6.00 2.54 1.70
N SER A 118 -5.61 1.38 1.17
CA SER A 118 -6.31 0.13 1.42
C SER A 118 -6.32 -0.24 2.89
N GLN A 119 -5.17 -0.15 3.58
CA GLN A 119 -5.06 -0.44 5.01
C GLN A 119 -5.89 0.52 5.86
N LEU A 120 -5.87 1.81 5.54
CA LEU A 120 -6.66 2.81 6.25
C LEU A 120 -8.17 2.60 6.02
N CYS A 121 -8.58 2.19 4.82
CA CYS A 121 -9.94 1.78 4.50
C CYS A 121 -10.35 0.53 5.30
N MET A 122 -9.48 -0.48 5.43
CA MET A 122 -9.72 -1.65 6.29
C MET A 122 -9.93 -1.25 7.74
N ALA A 123 -9.04 -0.43 8.30
CA ALA A 123 -9.10 0.04 9.68
C ALA A 123 -10.36 0.88 9.97
N SER A 124 -10.88 1.57 8.96
CA SER A 124 -12.10 2.40 9.06
C SER A 124 -13.38 1.70 8.56
N ALA A 125 -13.36 0.37 8.43
CA ALA A 125 -14.48 -0.48 7.99
C ALA A 125 -15.02 -0.14 6.58
N ARG A 126 -14.21 0.44 5.71
CA ARG A 126 -14.53 0.73 4.30
C ARG A 126 -14.09 -0.44 3.40
N TYR A 127 -14.57 -1.63 3.69
CA TYR A 127 -14.09 -2.90 3.12
C TYR A 127 -14.13 -2.95 1.60
N ARG A 128 -15.19 -2.40 0.97
CA ARG A 128 -15.29 -2.35 -0.51
C ARG A 128 -14.18 -1.50 -1.12
N ALA A 129 -13.90 -0.35 -0.55
CA ALA A 129 -12.80 0.50 -1.01
C ALA A 129 -11.45 -0.18 -0.77
N ALA A 130 -11.24 -0.77 0.41
CA ALA A 130 -10.03 -1.54 0.73
C ALA A 130 -9.75 -2.64 -0.31
N ALA A 131 -10.77 -3.45 -0.65
CA ALA A 131 -10.65 -4.48 -1.67
C ALA A 131 -10.29 -3.90 -3.05
N ASN A 132 -10.87 -2.76 -3.44
CA ASN A 132 -10.61 -2.15 -4.73
C ASN A 132 -9.17 -1.64 -4.86
N TYR A 133 -8.66 -0.95 -3.84
CA TYR A 133 -7.28 -0.47 -3.84
C TYR A 133 -6.27 -1.63 -3.79
N SER A 134 -6.51 -2.64 -2.94
CA SER A 134 -5.63 -3.81 -2.89
C SER A 134 -5.64 -4.64 -4.18
N ARG A 135 -6.76 -4.73 -4.91
CA ARG A 135 -6.79 -5.39 -6.22
C ARG A 135 -5.89 -4.70 -7.25
N ARG A 136 -5.77 -3.37 -7.20
CA ARG A 136 -4.83 -2.64 -8.06
C ARG A 136 -3.39 -3.02 -7.74
N VAL A 137 -3.04 -3.17 -6.47
CA VAL A 137 -1.72 -3.66 -6.06
C VAL A 137 -1.49 -5.11 -6.50
N LEU A 138 -2.51 -5.98 -6.38
CA LEU A 138 -2.42 -7.39 -6.82
C LEU A 138 -2.16 -7.58 -8.32
N LYS A 139 -2.51 -6.60 -9.14
CA LYS A 139 -2.18 -6.65 -10.58
C LYS A 139 -0.67 -6.55 -10.84
N THR A 140 0.12 -6.26 -9.83
CA THR A 140 1.57 -6.12 -9.91
C THR A 140 2.23 -7.45 -9.55
N GLU A 141 2.73 -8.19 -10.54
CA GLU A 141 3.51 -9.41 -10.27
C GLU A 141 4.79 -9.08 -9.48
N GLY A 142 5.13 -9.96 -8.55
CA GLY A 142 6.32 -9.82 -7.72
C GLY A 142 6.20 -8.80 -6.59
N TYR A 143 5.10 -8.07 -6.49
CA TYR A 143 4.83 -7.23 -5.33
C TYR A 143 4.32 -8.09 -4.16
N PRO A 144 4.56 -7.69 -2.88
CA PRO A 144 4.21 -8.51 -1.72
C PRO A 144 2.76 -9.00 -1.72
N THR A 145 2.55 -10.25 -1.37
CA THR A 145 1.24 -10.92 -1.33
C THR A 145 0.28 -10.38 -0.25
N ARG A 146 0.71 -9.39 0.54
CA ARG A 146 -0.11 -8.73 1.56
C ARG A 146 -1.41 -8.17 0.98
N ALA A 147 -1.37 -7.65 -0.26
CA ALA A 147 -2.55 -7.16 -0.95
C ALA A 147 -3.60 -8.26 -1.16
N ALA A 148 -3.18 -9.50 -1.49
CA ALA A 148 -4.09 -10.65 -1.59
C ALA A 148 -4.81 -10.91 -0.26
N GLY A 149 -4.06 -10.91 0.85
CA GLY A 149 -4.62 -11.07 2.19
C GLY A 149 -5.64 -9.99 2.53
N THR A 150 -5.36 -8.74 2.17
CA THR A 150 -6.28 -7.63 2.41
C THR A 150 -7.57 -7.77 1.59
N VAL A 151 -7.49 -8.20 0.32
CA VAL A 151 -8.70 -8.46 -0.48
C VAL A 151 -9.53 -9.59 0.11
N LEU A 152 -8.90 -10.73 0.48
CA LEU A 152 -9.61 -11.84 1.11
C LEU A 152 -10.32 -11.42 2.39
N LEU A 153 -9.62 -10.69 3.27
CA LEU A 153 -10.19 -10.21 4.51
C LEU A 153 -11.35 -9.22 4.28
N ALA A 154 -11.21 -8.32 3.31
CA ALA A 154 -12.26 -7.38 2.96
C ALA A 154 -13.50 -8.08 2.40
N LEU A 155 -13.33 -9.09 1.54
CA LEU A 155 -14.44 -9.90 1.00
C LEU A 155 -15.14 -10.70 2.11
N ALA A 156 -14.37 -11.29 3.04
CA ALA A 156 -14.96 -11.98 4.20
C ALA A 156 -15.79 -11.02 5.07
N ARG A 157 -15.28 -9.80 5.32
CA ARG A 157 -16.03 -8.76 6.06
C ARG A 157 -17.26 -8.24 5.33
N LEU A 158 -17.30 -8.36 4.01
CA LEU A 158 -18.47 -8.01 3.18
C LEU A 158 -19.46 -9.17 3.03
N GLU A 159 -19.15 -10.34 3.58
CA GLU A 159 -19.90 -11.59 3.39
C GLU A 159 -20.02 -11.97 1.89
N ASP A 160 -19.05 -11.54 1.06
CA ASP A 160 -19.00 -11.84 -0.37
C ASP A 160 -18.31 -13.19 -0.60
N GLN A 161 -19.08 -14.26 -0.39
CA GLN A 161 -18.60 -15.63 -0.54
C GLN A 161 -18.10 -15.93 -1.95
N ASP A 162 -18.88 -15.52 -2.96
CA ASP A 162 -18.53 -15.80 -4.36
C ASP A 162 -17.22 -15.12 -4.76
N GLY A 163 -17.07 -13.86 -4.40
CA GLY A 163 -15.84 -13.12 -4.62
C GLY A 163 -14.64 -13.70 -3.85
N PHE A 164 -14.86 -14.15 -2.62
CA PHE A 164 -13.82 -14.77 -1.80
C PHE A 164 -13.30 -16.07 -2.43
N PHE A 165 -14.18 -17.00 -2.78
CA PHE A 165 -13.77 -18.27 -3.36
C PHE A 165 -13.21 -18.13 -4.78
N ALA A 166 -13.72 -17.18 -5.58
CA ALA A 166 -13.16 -16.87 -6.89
C ALA A 166 -11.69 -16.39 -6.78
N LEU A 167 -11.42 -15.48 -5.83
CA LEU A 167 -10.06 -15.02 -5.58
C LEU A 167 -9.19 -16.14 -5.00
N ALA A 168 -9.69 -16.93 -4.05
CA ALA A 168 -8.96 -18.05 -3.47
C ALA A 168 -8.52 -19.05 -4.54
N HIS A 169 -9.41 -19.41 -5.47
CA HIS A 169 -9.08 -20.30 -6.59
C HIS A 169 -8.00 -19.70 -7.52
N GLN A 170 -8.10 -18.40 -7.81
CA GLN A 170 -7.11 -17.70 -8.61
C GLN A 170 -5.73 -17.67 -7.94
N LEU A 171 -5.68 -17.50 -6.62
CA LEU A 171 -4.43 -17.56 -5.84
C LEU A 171 -3.88 -18.98 -5.77
N GLU A 172 -4.75 -19.99 -5.61
CA GLU A 172 -4.37 -21.40 -5.64
C GLU A 172 -3.68 -21.78 -6.96
N GLU A 173 -4.19 -21.32 -8.09
CA GLU A 173 -3.57 -21.52 -9.40
C GLU A 173 -2.17 -20.88 -9.50
N GLN A 174 -1.94 -19.75 -8.82
CA GLN A 174 -0.67 -19.03 -8.85
C GLN A 174 0.38 -19.59 -7.89
N VAL A 175 0.00 -19.91 -6.66
CA VAL A 175 0.96 -20.29 -5.59
C VAL A 175 0.88 -21.77 -5.20
N GLY A 176 -0.13 -22.50 -5.65
CA GLY A 176 -0.43 -23.88 -5.27
C GLY A 176 -1.30 -24.00 -4.02
N ALA A 177 -2.07 -25.08 -3.93
CA ALA A 177 -3.02 -25.34 -2.84
C ALA A 177 -2.36 -25.32 -1.45
N ASP A 178 -1.23 -26.04 -1.31
CA ASP A 178 -0.51 -26.14 -0.03
C ASP A 178 -0.04 -24.77 0.47
N ALA A 179 0.43 -23.90 -0.42
CA ALA A 179 0.89 -22.57 -0.05
C ALA A 179 -0.27 -21.66 0.37
N LEU A 180 -1.41 -21.73 -0.32
CA LEU A 180 -2.59 -20.97 0.03
C LEU A 180 -3.19 -21.45 1.36
N GLU A 181 -3.37 -22.77 1.54
CA GLU A 181 -3.97 -23.35 2.75
C GLU A 181 -3.13 -23.12 4.01
N ASN A 182 -1.82 -22.91 3.87
CA ASN A 182 -0.92 -22.55 4.97
C ASN A 182 -0.73 -21.02 5.12
N SER A 183 -1.36 -20.22 4.26
CA SER A 183 -1.28 -18.76 4.36
C SER A 183 -2.04 -18.23 5.58
N PRO A 184 -1.40 -17.51 6.51
CA PRO A 184 -2.09 -16.94 7.67
C PRO A 184 -3.25 -16.02 7.28
N TRP A 185 -3.12 -15.28 6.18
CA TRP A 185 -4.15 -14.39 5.66
C TRP A 185 -5.39 -15.13 5.18
N TYR A 186 -5.19 -16.22 4.45
CA TYR A 186 -6.30 -17.06 3.98
C TYR A 186 -7.03 -17.73 5.14
N LEU A 187 -6.27 -18.32 6.07
CA LEU A 187 -6.83 -18.96 7.26
C LEU A 187 -7.64 -17.96 8.12
N LEU A 188 -7.08 -16.77 8.37
CA LEU A 188 -7.79 -15.73 9.13
C LEU A 188 -9.07 -15.29 8.42
N ALA A 189 -9.00 -15.00 7.13
CA ALA A 189 -10.16 -14.53 6.37
C ALA A 189 -11.27 -15.59 6.25
N ARG A 190 -10.89 -16.88 6.22
CA ARG A 190 -11.85 -18.00 6.15
C ARG A 190 -12.61 -18.22 7.47
N THR A 191 -12.08 -17.73 8.60
CA THR A 191 -12.70 -17.91 9.93
C THR A 191 -13.62 -16.78 10.35
N ILE A 192 -13.72 -15.73 9.56
CA ILE A 192 -14.60 -14.57 9.77
C ILE A 192 -15.92 -14.75 9.04
#